data_c763de39af76cbeb2d5eceb85cc532ad
#
_entry.id   c763de39af76cbeb2d5eceb85cc532ad
#
_cell.length_a   1.000
_cell.length_b   1.000
_cell.length_c   1.000
_cell.angle_alpha   90.00
_cell.angle_beta   90.00
_cell.angle_gamma   90.00
#
_symmetry.space_group_name_H-M   'P 1'
#
loop_
_entity.id
_entity.type
_entity.pdbx_description
1 polymer ?
#
loop_
_entity_poly.entity_id
_entity_poly.type
_entity_poly.pdbx_seq_one_letter_code
_entity_poly.pdbx_strand_id
1 'polypeptide(L)'
;MLAASPFDKLAETYDHDFTRSLIGQAQRKRVWKFLLPLLTDIDRPLNILEINCGTGEDALRLASLGHNVIATDASEAMITKAKAKAGITKGVQFYACAFDQLKNSFRGQKFDLVFSNFGGLNCIDKNALVKLGDELGSMLRSDGKLFVVVMGRCCVREIVHFGIRGKLKTAFRRFKQNTNFFVNGNSMRVYYYSPAELKALFGPVFMLLQKQPIGLFIPPSYLEERFTGDEIKLERLEKKEDKFGSSSLSSFADHYCAIFRKTGTNE
;
A
#
# COMPACT_ATOMS: atom_id res chain seq x y z
N MET A 1 -3.38 -17.52 18.79
CA MET A 1 -4.41 -16.67 18.13
C MET A 1 -3.84 -15.27 17.96
N LEU A 2 -3.97 -14.69 16.79
CA LEU A 2 -3.65 -13.28 16.56
C LEU A 2 -4.62 -12.44 17.42
N ALA A 3 -4.15 -11.32 17.97
CA ALA A 3 -5.03 -10.36 18.63
C ALA A 3 -6.00 -9.80 17.58
N ALA A 4 -7.26 -9.53 17.97
CA ALA A 4 -8.27 -8.96 17.07
C ALA A 4 -7.73 -7.69 16.39
N SER A 5 -7.72 -7.69 15.07
CA SER A 5 -7.26 -6.56 14.28
C SER A 5 -8.33 -5.47 14.25
N PRO A 6 -7.95 -4.16 14.33
CA PRO A 6 -8.91 -3.07 14.10
C PRO A 6 -9.60 -3.16 12.73
N PHE A 7 -9.00 -3.86 11.77
CA PHE A 7 -9.54 -4.07 10.42
C PHE A 7 -10.57 -5.20 10.33
N ASP A 8 -10.72 -6.07 11.35
CA ASP A 8 -11.69 -7.16 11.30
C ASP A 8 -13.13 -6.67 11.06
N LYS A 9 -13.50 -5.56 11.71
CA LYS A 9 -14.83 -4.96 11.51
C LYS A 9 -14.99 -4.25 10.16
N LEU A 10 -13.89 -3.86 9.52
CA LEU A 10 -13.91 -3.23 8.20
C LEU A 10 -14.04 -4.24 7.08
N ALA A 11 -13.69 -5.50 7.30
CA ALA A 11 -13.66 -6.51 6.25
C ALA A 11 -15.00 -6.65 5.52
N GLU A 12 -16.13 -6.42 6.20
CA GLU A 12 -17.47 -6.54 5.62
C GLU A 12 -17.74 -5.45 4.56
N THR A 13 -17.32 -4.23 4.81
CA THR A 13 -17.63 -3.07 3.93
C THR A 13 -16.44 -2.64 3.08
N TYR A 14 -15.24 -3.15 3.34
CA TYR A 14 -13.99 -2.69 2.72
C TYR A 14 -14.03 -2.69 1.18
N ASP A 15 -14.56 -3.75 0.59
CA ASP A 15 -14.64 -3.83 -0.87
C ASP A 15 -15.63 -2.82 -1.45
N HIS A 16 -16.73 -2.53 -0.74
CA HIS A 16 -17.68 -1.51 -1.14
C HIS A 16 -17.08 -0.10 -0.98
N ASP A 17 -16.49 0.17 0.19
CA ASP A 17 -16.08 1.52 0.58
C ASP A 17 -14.77 1.96 -0.08
N PHE A 18 -13.91 1.00 -0.47
CA PHE A 18 -12.61 1.30 -1.06
C PHE A 18 -12.37 0.55 -2.38
N THR A 19 -12.41 -0.78 -2.41
CA THR A 19 -11.98 -1.56 -3.59
C THR A 19 -12.81 -1.25 -4.83
N ARG A 20 -14.14 -1.10 -4.66
CA ARG A 20 -15.09 -0.81 -5.74
C ARG A 20 -15.45 0.66 -5.89
N SER A 21 -14.99 1.51 -4.98
CA SER A 21 -15.21 2.95 -5.11
C SER A 21 -14.47 3.50 -6.34
N LEU A 22 -15.01 4.54 -6.97
CA LEU A 22 -14.41 5.16 -8.15
C LEU A 22 -13.00 5.69 -7.86
N ILE A 23 -12.85 6.37 -6.72
CA ILE A 23 -11.55 6.89 -6.29
C ILE A 23 -10.57 5.75 -5.99
N GLY A 24 -11.01 4.72 -5.27
CA GLY A 24 -10.19 3.56 -4.94
C GLY A 24 -9.68 2.84 -6.19
N GLN A 25 -10.55 2.66 -7.18
CA GLN A 25 -10.18 2.09 -8.48
C GLN A 25 -9.18 2.98 -9.24
N ALA A 26 -9.40 4.29 -9.29
CA ALA A 26 -8.51 5.24 -9.96
C ALA A 26 -7.12 5.27 -9.29
N GLN A 27 -7.05 5.29 -7.96
CA GLN A 27 -5.78 5.23 -7.23
C GLN A 27 -5.08 3.88 -7.45
N ARG A 28 -5.80 2.76 -7.41
CA ARG A 28 -5.25 1.42 -7.68
C ARG A 28 -4.73 1.30 -9.10
N LYS A 29 -5.47 1.78 -10.09
CA LYS A 29 -5.03 1.85 -11.49
C LYS A 29 -3.70 2.60 -11.63
N ARG A 30 -3.55 3.71 -10.89
CA ARG A 30 -2.30 4.48 -10.85
C ARG A 30 -1.15 3.68 -10.24
N VAL A 31 -1.37 2.95 -9.15
CA VAL A 31 -0.38 2.04 -8.55
C VAL A 31 0.06 0.98 -9.57
N TRP A 32 -0.90 0.32 -10.21
CA TRP A 32 -0.63 -0.72 -11.19
C TRP A 32 0.15 -0.22 -12.42
N LYS A 33 0.01 1.04 -12.80
CA LYS A 33 0.83 1.65 -13.86
C LYS A 33 2.33 1.55 -13.59
N PHE A 34 2.74 1.62 -12.31
CA PHE A 34 4.14 1.53 -11.90
C PHE A 34 4.55 0.12 -11.46
N LEU A 35 3.60 -0.72 -11.08
CA LEU A 35 3.85 -2.10 -10.71
C LEU A 35 4.05 -3.01 -11.94
N LEU A 36 3.21 -2.86 -12.96
CA LEU A 36 3.23 -3.71 -14.16
C LEU A 36 4.62 -3.84 -14.81
N PRO A 37 5.39 -2.77 -15.03
CA PRO A 37 6.73 -2.91 -15.61
C PRO A 37 7.66 -3.83 -14.83
N LEU A 38 7.52 -3.89 -13.50
CA LEU A 38 8.35 -4.76 -12.66
C LEU A 38 8.00 -6.24 -12.82
N LEU A 39 6.79 -6.53 -13.27
CA LEU A 39 6.28 -7.89 -13.47
C LEU A 39 6.65 -8.45 -14.85
N THR A 40 6.88 -7.57 -15.83
CA THR A 40 7.15 -7.93 -17.22
C THR A 40 8.63 -7.94 -17.58
N ASP A 41 9.49 -7.38 -16.73
CA ASP A 41 10.95 -7.37 -16.94
C ASP A 41 11.60 -8.76 -16.90
N ILE A 42 10.89 -9.77 -16.43
CA ILE A 42 11.39 -11.13 -16.20
C ILE A 42 10.46 -12.11 -16.90
N ASP A 43 10.99 -12.87 -17.86
CA ASP A 43 10.25 -13.86 -18.66
C ASP A 43 10.04 -15.19 -17.90
N ARG A 44 9.49 -15.10 -16.70
CA ARG A 44 9.05 -16.24 -15.88
C ARG A 44 8.07 -15.80 -14.80
N PRO A 45 7.28 -16.73 -14.24
CA PRO A 45 6.50 -16.46 -13.02
C PRO A 45 7.39 -15.95 -11.88
N LEU A 46 6.98 -14.85 -11.24
CA LEU A 46 7.63 -14.32 -10.06
C LEU A 46 7.06 -14.96 -8.80
N ASN A 47 7.89 -15.14 -7.78
CA ASN A 47 7.45 -15.43 -6.42
C ASN A 47 7.25 -14.09 -5.69
N ILE A 48 6.01 -13.76 -5.39
CA ILE A 48 5.61 -12.47 -4.82
C ILE A 48 5.08 -12.67 -3.41
N LEU A 49 5.56 -11.87 -2.47
CA LEU A 49 4.97 -11.73 -1.15
C LEU A 49 4.18 -10.42 -1.11
N GLU A 50 2.87 -10.50 -1.04
CA GLU A 50 2.03 -9.34 -0.76
C GLU A 50 1.76 -9.26 0.74
N ILE A 51 2.17 -8.17 1.36
CA ILE A 51 1.92 -7.90 2.77
C ILE A 51 0.77 -6.88 2.91
N ASN A 52 -0.06 -7.01 3.95
CA ASN A 52 -1.29 -6.22 4.15
C ASN A 52 -2.24 -6.28 2.94
N CYS A 53 -2.52 -7.48 2.45
CA CYS A 53 -3.30 -7.70 1.21
C CYS A 53 -4.80 -7.35 1.34
N GLY A 54 -5.30 -7.10 2.55
CA GLY A 54 -6.72 -6.87 2.80
C GLY A 54 -7.59 -8.02 2.26
N THR A 55 -8.59 -7.70 1.45
CA THR A 55 -9.49 -8.67 0.81
C THR A 55 -8.91 -9.30 -0.46
N GLY A 56 -7.59 -9.17 -0.72
CA GLY A 56 -6.85 -9.92 -1.72
C GLY A 56 -7.01 -9.44 -3.17
N GLU A 57 -7.47 -8.22 -3.41
CA GLU A 57 -7.73 -7.71 -4.77
C GLU A 57 -6.48 -7.71 -5.65
N ASP A 58 -5.36 -7.21 -5.12
CA ASP A 58 -4.09 -7.16 -5.87
C ASP A 58 -3.46 -8.54 -5.98
N ALA A 59 -3.52 -9.38 -4.92
CA ALA A 59 -3.02 -10.74 -4.92
C ALA A 59 -3.68 -11.60 -6.02
N LEU A 60 -5.00 -11.50 -6.14
CA LEU A 60 -5.75 -12.22 -7.17
C LEU A 60 -5.37 -11.76 -8.57
N ARG A 61 -5.19 -10.46 -8.76
CA ARG A 61 -4.74 -9.91 -10.05
C ARG A 61 -3.31 -10.34 -10.38
N LEU A 62 -2.40 -10.36 -9.41
CA LEU A 62 -1.03 -10.87 -9.61
C LEU A 62 -1.03 -12.35 -10.01
N ALA A 63 -1.85 -13.16 -9.34
CA ALA A 63 -1.99 -14.58 -9.68
C ALA A 63 -2.62 -14.78 -11.07
N SER A 64 -3.60 -13.96 -11.47
CA SER A 64 -4.20 -14.02 -12.82
C SER A 64 -3.21 -13.67 -13.93
N LEU A 65 -2.15 -12.93 -13.62
CA LEU A 65 -1.02 -12.67 -14.53
C LEU A 65 0.02 -13.80 -14.57
N GLY A 66 -0.23 -14.91 -13.87
CA GLY A 66 0.62 -16.11 -13.89
C GLY A 66 1.72 -16.12 -12.83
N HIS A 67 1.71 -15.22 -11.84
CA HIS A 67 2.70 -15.21 -10.77
C HIS A 67 2.30 -16.12 -9.59
N ASN A 68 3.28 -16.52 -8.79
CA ASN A 68 3.09 -17.27 -7.55
C ASN A 68 3.03 -16.26 -6.40
N VAL A 69 1.88 -16.16 -5.72
CA VAL A 69 1.61 -15.12 -4.72
C VAL A 69 1.37 -15.75 -3.35
N ILE A 70 2.14 -15.32 -2.37
CA ILE A 70 1.81 -15.47 -0.96
C ILE A 70 1.29 -14.11 -0.50
N ALA A 71 0.03 -14.07 -0.04
CA ALA A 71 -0.63 -12.85 0.39
C ALA A 71 -0.96 -12.93 1.89
N THR A 72 -0.59 -11.90 2.65
CA THR A 72 -0.74 -11.89 4.09
C THR A 72 -1.46 -10.63 4.57
N ASP A 73 -2.24 -10.78 5.62
CA ASP A 73 -2.84 -9.68 6.38
C ASP A 73 -2.91 -10.07 7.86
N ALA A 74 -2.83 -9.09 8.76
CA ALA A 74 -2.97 -9.33 10.19
C ALA A 74 -4.43 -9.64 10.60
N SER A 75 -5.41 -9.28 9.76
CA SER A 75 -6.83 -9.51 9.98
C SER A 75 -7.28 -10.86 9.43
N GLU A 76 -7.72 -11.76 10.31
CA GLU A 76 -8.31 -13.04 9.90
C GLU A 76 -9.60 -12.85 9.08
N ALA A 77 -10.37 -11.80 9.39
CA ALA A 77 -11.60 -11.49 8.67
C ALA A 77 -11.29 -11.05 7.21
N MET A 78 -10.24 -10.24 7.00
CA MET A 78 -9.78 -9.88 5.66
C MET A 78 -9.33 -11.12 4.88
N ILE A 79 -8.54 -11.99 5.49
CA ILE A 79 -8.07 -13.24 4.86
C ILE A 79 -9.22 -14.18 4.54
N THR A 80 -10.23 -14.28 5.39
CA THR A 80 -11.45 -15.07 5.12
C THR A 80 -12.17 -14.55 3.87
N LYS A 81 -12.32 -13.22 3.74
CA LYS A 81 -12.91 -12.59 2.53
C LYS A 81 -12.03 -12.83 1.30
N ALA A 82 -10.72 -12.71 1.43
CA ALA A 82 -9.79 -12.95 0.34
C ALA A 82 -9.86 -14.40 -0.18
N LYS A 83 -9.89 -15.37 0.73
CA LYS A 83 -10.06 -16.81 0.38
C LYS A 83 -11.39 -17.08 -0.31
N ALA A 84 -12.49 -16.50 0.20
CA ALA A 84 -13.81 -16.63 -0.41
C ALA A 84 -13.83 -16.04 -1.83
N LYS A 85 -13.18 -14.87 -2.04
CA LYS A 85 -13.06 -14.22 -3.35
C LYS A 85 -12.19 -15.03 -4.32
N ALA A 86 -11.13 -15.67 -3.82
CA ALA A 86 -10.22 -16.48 -4.63
C ALA A 86 -10.90 -17.71 -5.26
N GLY A 87 -11.82 -18.34 -4.56
CA GLY A 87 -12.47 -19.56 -5.05
C GLY A 87 -11.44 -20.61 -5.47
N ILE A 88 -11.44 -20.95 -6.76
CA ILE A 88 -10.53 -21.94 -7.38
C ILE A 88 -9.30 -21.31 -8.05
N THR A 89 -9.05 -20.01 -7.84
CA THR A 89 -7.91 -19.30 -8.44
C THR A 89 -6.60 -19.96 -8.02
N LYS A 90 -5.82 -20.39 -9.00
CA LYS A 90 -4.49 -20.97 -8.77
C LYS A 90 -3.42 -19.89 -8.65
N GLY A 91 -2.27 -20.23 -8.05
CA GLY A 91 -1.13 -19.32 -7.97
C GLY A 91 -1.18 -18.35 -6.80
N VAL A 92 -2.20 -18.38 -5.94
CA VAL A 92 -2.29 -17.53 -4.75
C VAL A 92 -2.58 -18.33 -3.50
N GLN A 93 -1.94 -17.95 -2.39
CA GLN A 93 -2.17 -18.50 -1.05
C GLN A 93 -2.32 -17.36 -0.06
N PHE A 94 -3.34 -17.43 0.83
CA PHE A 94 -3.68 -16.40 1.79
C PHE A 94 -3.43 -16.88 3.23
N TYR A 95 -2.73 -16.06 4.02
CA TYR A 95 -2.39 -16.35 5.41
C TYR A 95 -2.68 -15.18 6.33
N ALA A 96 -3.33 -15.44 7.46
CA ALA A 96 -3.39 -14.48 8.56
C ALA A 96 -2.02 -14.41 9.22
N CYS A 97 -1.30 -13.30 9.02
CA CYS A 97 0.08 -13.14 9.45
C CYS A 97 0.41 -11.66 9.63
N ALA A 98 0.80 -11.26 10.84
CA ALA A 98 1.26 -9.92 11.13
C ALA A 98 2.70 -9.70 10.64
N PHE A 99 3.13 -8.45 10.51
CA PHE A 99 4.44 -8.09 9.98
C PHE A 99 5.61 -8.73 10.75
N ASP A 100 5.52 -8.80 12.06
CA ASP A 100 6.55 -9.38 12.94
C ASP A 100 6.63 -10.91 12.90
N GLN A 101 5.71 -11.56 12.22
CA GLN A 101 5.64 -13.00 12.05
C GLN A 101 6.14 -13.47 10.68
N LEU A 102 6.25 -12.56 9.68
CA LEU A 102 6.55 -12.89 8.29
C LEU A 102 7.80 -13.77 8.14
N LYS A 103 8.91 -13.35 8.74
CA LYS A 103 10.19 -14.06 8.63
C LYS A 103 10.13 -15.49 9.19
N ASN A 104 9.41 -15.69 10.28
CA ASN A 104 9.26 -17.01 10.90
C ASN A 104 8.29 -17.89 10.11
N SER A 105 7.15 -17.32 9.67
CA SER A 105 6.12 -18.04 8.92
C SER A 105 6.59 -18.53 7.55
N PHE A 106 7.48 -17.76 6.90
CA PHE A 106 7.99 -18.07 5.55
C PHE A 106 9.51 -18.29 5.54
N ARG A 107 10.01 -18.92 6.62
CA ARG A 107 11.44 -19.20 6.77
C ARG A 107 11.98 -20.00 5.60
N GLY A 108 13.11 -19.56 5.04
CA GLY A 108 13.76 -20.20 3.90
C GLY A 108 13.16 -19.87 2.52
N GLN A 109 12.00 -19.24 2.47
CA GLN A 109 11.43 -18.78 1.21
C GLN A 109 12.13 -17.51 0.72
N LYS A 110 12.28 -17.38 -0.59
CA LYS A 110 12.85 -16.20 -1.25
C LYS A 110 11.90 -15.67 -2.31
N PHE A 111 11.70 -14.36 -2.27
CA PHE A 111 10.78 -13.64 -3.14
C PHE A 111 11.53 -12.78 -4.15
N ASP A 112 10.98 -12.66 -5.34
CA ASP A 112 11.43 -11.75 -6.38
C ASP A 112 10.91 -10.32 -6.11
N LEU A 113 9.70 -10.23 -5.56
CA LEU A 113 9.02 -8.98 -5.23
C LEU A 113 8.30 -9.09 -3.89
N VAL A 114 8.49 -8.08 -3.05
CA VAL A 114 7.58 -7.82 -1.92
C VAL A 114 6.71 -6.63 -2.30
N PHE A 115 5.41 -6.76 -2.13
CA PHE A 115 4.42 -5.75 -2.45
C PHE A 115 3.59 -5.38 -1.24
N SER A 116 3.40 -4.08 -1.00
CA SER A 116 2.54 -3.52 0.04
C SER A 116 1.74 -2.36 -0.54
N ASN A 117 0.42 -2.50 -0.57
CA ASN A 117 -0.47 -1.47 -1.11
C ASN A 117 -1.30 -0.81 -0.01
N PHE A 118 -1.61 0.47 -0.19
CA PHE A 118 -2.55 1.28 0.59
C PHE A 118 -2.49 1.15 2.12
N GLY A 119 -1.53 1.86 2.72
CA GLY A 119 -1.59 2.27 4.12
C GLY A 119 -1.25 1.22 5.18
N GLY A 120 -0.98 -0.04 4.84
CA GLY A 120 -0.60 -1.04 5.84
C GLY A 120 0.66 -0.66 6.61
N LEU A 121 1.68 -0.15 5.92
CA LEU A 121 2.91 0.34 6.56
C LEU A 121 2.67 1.60 7.42
N ASN A 122 1.59 2.30 7.21
CA ASN A 122 1.20 3.44 8.04
C ASN A 122 0.60 3.02 9.40
N CYS A 123 0.40 1.71 9.63
CA CYS A 123 -0.09 1.18 10.91
C CYS A 123 1.02 0.86 11.91
N ILE A 124 2.29 0.96 11.51
CA ILE A 124 3.45 0.68 12.35
C ILE A 124 4.34 1.90 12.50
N ASP A 125 5.04 2.02 13.63
CA ASP A 125 5.96 3.12 13.90
C ASP A 125 7.32 2.95 13.19
N LYS A 126 8.19 3.95 13.34
CA LYS A 126 9.51 3.97 12.69
C LYS A 126 10.39 2.78 13.07
N ASN A 127 10.37 2.37 14.34
CA ASN A 127 11.22 1.28 14.81
C ASN A 127 10.76 -0.07 14.23
N ALA A 128 9.44 -0.29 14.24
CA ALA A 128 8.84 -1.47 13.61
C ALA A 128 9.07 -1.48 12.09
N LEU A 129 9.04 -0.30 11.45
CA LEU A 129 9.27 -0.17 10.01
C LEU A 129 10.73 -0.50 9.63
N VAL A 130 11.73 -0.06 10.42
CA VAL A 130 13.15 -0.43 10.24
C VAL A 130 13.31 -1.95 10.37
N LYS A 131 12.79 -2.54 11.47
CA LYS A 131 12.85 -3.98 11.69
C LYS A 131 12.20 -4.77 10.54
N LEU A 132 11.03 -4.32 10.08
CA LEU A 132 10.36 -4.92 8.93
C LEU A 132 11.24 -4.83 7.67
N GLY A 133 11.90 -3.68 7.43
CA GLY A 133 12.82 -3.51 6.32
C GLY A 133 13.95 -4.56 6.33
N ASP A 134 14.61 -4.76 7.47
CA ASP A 134 15.66 -5.77 7.65
C ASP A 134 15.14 -7.19 7.36
N GLU A 135 13.96 -7.52 7.90
CA GLU A 135 13.33 -8.83 7.70
C GLU A 135 12.98 -9.06 6.21
N LEU A 136 12.33 -8.09 5.55
CA LEU A 136 11.99 -8.17 4.13
C LEU A 136 13.23 -8.27 3.25
N GLY A 137 14.30 -7.51 3.58
CA GLY A 137 15.57 -7.64 2.89
C GLY A 137 16.16 -9.05 2.97
N SER A 138 16.03 -9.71 4.13
CA SER A 138 16.46 -11.10 4.30
C SER A 138 15.62 -12.11 3.50
N MET A 139 14.37 -11.79 3.20
CA MET A 139 13.43 -12.65 2.45
C MET A 139 13.50 -12.42 0.94
N LEU A 140 13.99 -11.28 0.49
CA LEU A 140 14.18 -11.00 -0.93
C LEU A 140 15.41 -11.70 -1.51
N ARG A 141 15.33 -12.09 -2.79
CA ARG A 141 16.48 -12.49 -3.61
C ARG A 141 17.46 -11.34 -3.78
N SER A 142 18.66 -11.59 -4.28
CA SER A 142 19.72 -10.57 -4.43
C SER A 142 19.27 -9.36 -5.24
N ASP A 143 18.52 -9.57 -6.33
CA ASP A 143 17.97 -8.51 -7.18
C ASP A 143 16.49 -8.20 -6.89
N GLY A 144 15.99 -8.73 -5.76
CA GLY A 144 14.60 -8.61 -5.37
C GLY A 144 14.20 -7.15 -5.14
N LYS A 145 12.96 -6.84 -5.46
CA LYS A 145 12.39 -5.49 -5.36
C LYS A 145 11.36 -5.42 -4.23
N LEU A 146 11.30 -4.28 -3.58
CA LEU A 146 10.25 -3.91 -2.62
C LEU A 146 9.45 -2.77 -3.23
N PHE A 147 8.16 -2.99 -3.45
CA PHE A 147 7.22 -1.97 -3.91
C PHE A 147 6.23 -1.65 -2.79
N VAL A 148 6.19 -0.42 -2.35
CA VAL A 148 5.31 0.01 -1.26
C VAL A 148 4.50 1.24 -1.64
N VAL A 149 3.27 1.32 -1.15
CA VAL A 149 2.40 2.50 -1.26
C VAL A 149 2.08 3.00 0.14
N VAL A 150 2.45 4.24 0.41
CA VAL A 150 2.45 4.82 1.76
C VAL A 150 1.76 6.18 1.76
N MET A 151 0.95 6.46 2.79
CA MET A 151 0.39 7.79 3.03
C MET A 151 1.49 8.79 3.38
N GLY A 152 1.56 9.87 2.59
CA GLY A 152 2.52 10.95 2.79
C GLY A 152 2.15 11.90 3.92
N ARG A 153 3.16 12.64 4.43
CA ARG A 153 2.97 13.68 5.46
C ARG A 153 2.26 14.93 4.96
N CYS A 154 2.29 15.20 3.67
CA CYS A 154 1.66 16.38 3.08
C CYS A 154 0.72 15.94 1.94
N CYS A 155 -0.57 16.07 2.17
CA CYS A 155 -1.58 15.90 1.13
C CYS A 155 -2.19 17.25 0.80
N VAL A 156 -1.76 17.87 -0.30
CA VAL A 156 -2.22 19.22 -0.69
C VAL A 156 -3.74 19.27 -0.86
N ARG A 157 -4.33 18.21 -1.43
CA ARG A 157 -5.79 18.15 -1.59
C ARG A 157 -6.53 18.12 -0.25
N GLU A 158 -5.98 17.41 0.75
CA GLU A 158 -6.54 17.39 2.10
C GLU A 158 -6.41 18.76 2.77
N ILE A 159 -5.23 19.39 2.64
CA ILE A 159 -4.98 20.73 3.19
C ILE A 159 -5.97 21.76 2.60
N VAL A 160 -6.10 21.79 1.29
CA VAL A 160 -7.05 22.68 0.62
C VAL A 160 -8.49 22.37 1.03
N HIS A 161 -8.89 21.09 0.99
CA HIS A 161 -10.25 20.66 1.33
C HIS A 161 -10.70 21.09 2.72
N PHE A 162 -9.87 20.88 3.72
CA PHE A 162 -10.17 21.23 5.10
C PHE A 162 -9.86 22.71 5.42
N GLY A 163 -8.86 23.30 4.76
CA GLY A 163 -8.46 24.69 4.93
C GLY A 163 -9.58 25.66 4.57
N ILE A 164 -10.19 25.50 3.39
CA ILE A 164 -11.33 26.36 2.95
C ILE A 164 -12.58 26.21 3.82
N ARG A 165 -12.64 25.15 4.65
CA ARG A 165 -13.72 24.92 5.63
C ARG A 165 -13.37 25.37 7.03
N GLY A 166 -12.25 26.07 7.22
CA GLY A 166 -11.78 26.54 8.52
C GLY A 166 -11.30 25.42 9.47
N LYS A 167 -11.21 24.16 9.00
CA LYS A 167 -10.79 22.99 9.82
C LYS A 167 -9.27 22.83 9.81
N LEU A 168 -8.52 23.85 10.24
CA LEU A 168 -7.06 23.90 10.15
C LEU A 168 -6.37 22.74 10.88
N LYS A 169 -6.86 22.34 12.08
CA LYS A 169 -6.31 21.18 12.82
C LYS A 169 -6.35 19.90 11.98
N THR A 170 -7.45 19.70 11.24
CA THR A 170 -7.61 18.53 10.35
C THR A 170 -6.77 18.67 9.08
N ALA A 171 -6.71 19.88 8.51
CA ALA A 171 -5.91 20.18 7.31
C ALA A 171 -4.42 19.81 7.50
N PHE A 172 -3.88 20.09 8.68
CA PHE A 172 -2.46 19.87 9.01
C PHE A 172 -2.21 18.63 9.88
N ARG A 173 -3.19 17.72 10.04
CA ARG A 173 -3.07 16.56 10.92
C ARG A 173 -1.90 15.63 10.57
N ARG A 174 -1.58 15.50 9.28
CA ARG A 174 -0.50 14.60 8.79
C ARG A 174 0.91 15.12 9.11
N PHE A 175 1.08 16.39 9.46
CA PHE A 175 2.38 16.91 9.91
C PHE A 175 2.74 16.43 11.32
N LYS A 176 1.78 15.94 12.10
CA LYS A 176 2.05 15.20 13.32
C LYS A 176 2.67 13.85 12.96
N GLN A 177 3.48 13.31 13.86
CA GLN A 177 4.10 11.99 13.63
C GLN A 177 3.06 10.88 13.46
N ASN A 178 1.96 10.99 14.19
CA ASN A 178 0.84 10.06 14.11
C ASN A 178 -0.49 10.77 14.44
N THR A 179 -1.58 10.12 14.06
CA THR A 179 -2.94 10.50 14.42
C THR A 179 -3.73 9.27 14.83
N ASN A 180 -4.66 9.44 15.75
CA ASN A 180 -5.61 8.37 16.04
C ASN A 180 -6.73 8.42 15.01
N PHE A 181 -6.99 7.29 14.40
CA PHE A 181 -8.12 7.07 13.51
C PHE A 181 -9.14 6.22 14.25
N PHE A 182 -10.39 6.65 14.27
CA PHE A 182 -11.46 5.88 14.89
C PHE A 182 -12.24 5.17 13.79
N VAL A 183 -12.30 3.86 13.90
CA VAL A 183 -13.04 3.02 12.97
C VAL A 183 -13.92 2.07 13.77
N ASN A 184 -15.24 2.19 13.60
CA ASN A 184 -16.24 1.34 14.25
C ASN A 184 -16.00 1.15 15.77
N GLY A 185 -15.65 2.26 16.46
CA GLY A 185 -15.41 2.28 17.91
C GLY A 185 -14.01 1.84 18.36
N ASN A 186 -13.15 1.42 17.45
CA ASN A 186 -11.75 1.11 17.75
C ASN A 186 -10.84 2.28 17.34
N SER A 187 -9.87 2.62 18.20
CA SER A 187 -8.83 3.59 17.87
C SER A 187 -7.63 2.88 17.26
N MET A 188 -7.24 3.33 16.08
CA MET A 188 -6.02 2.87 15.42
C MET A 188 -5.06 4.04 15.24
N ARG A 189 -3.79 3.84 15.56
CA ARG A 189 -2.75 4.84 15.34
C ARG A 189 -2.24 4.74 13.91
N VAL A 190 -2.27 5.87 13.19
CA VAL A 190 -1.77 5.97 11.81
C VAL A 190 -0.56 6.89 11.81
N TYR A 191 0.53 6.42 11.22
CA TYR A 191 1.80 7.13 11.06
C TYR A 191 1.94 7.60 9.61
N TYR A 192 2.50 8.78 9.42
CA TYR A 192 2.73 9.35 8.09
C TYR A 192 4.23 9.45 7.84
N TYR A 193 4.65 9.02 6.65
CA TYR A 193 6.06 9.01 6.26
C TYR A 193 6.26 9.83 5.00
N SER A 194 7.20 10.77 5.02
CA SER A 194 7.65 11.41 3.80
C SER A 194 8.52 10.45 2.97
N PRO A 195 8.62 10.64 1.65
CA PRO A 195 9.53 9.83 0.82
C PRO A 195 10.99 9.86 1.28
N ALA A 196 11.45 10.98 1.84
CA ALA A 196 12.80 11.11 2.36
C ALA A 196 12.99 10.30 3.66
N GLU A 197 12.00 10.33 4.58
CA GLU A 197 12.03 9.50 5.78
C GLU A 197 12.01 8.01 5.43
N LEU A 198 11.12 7.59 4.54
CA LEU A 198 11.03 6.19 4.13
C LEU A 198 12.34 5.69 3.51
N LYS A 199 12.95 6.53 2.63
CA LYS A 199 14.28 6.26 2.07
C LYS A 199 15.33 6.09 3.15
N ALA A 200 15.35 6.94 4.18
CA ALA A 200 16.31 6.86 5.27
C ALA A 200 16.10 5.62 6.14
N LEU A 201 14.84 5.27 6.46
CA LEU A 201 14.50 4.10 7.28
C LEU A 201 14.87 2.78 6.62
N PHE A 202 14.72 2.67 5.30
CA PHE A 202 15.06 1.48 4.53
C PHE A 202 16.49 1.50 3.97
N GLY A 203 17.17 2.65 3.97
CA GLY A 203 18.45 2.89 3.32
C GLY A 203 19.58 1.90 3.64
N PRO A 204 19.70 1.34 4.86
CA PRO A 204 20.71 0.34 5.16
C PRO A 204 20.58 -0.95 4.34
N VAL A 205 19.36 -1.32 3.94
CA VAL A 205 19.05 -2.59 3.27
C VAL A 205 18.63 -2.39 1.83
N PHE A 206 18.11 -1.21 1.51
CA PHE A 206 17.49 -0.95 0.23
C PHE A 206 17.96 0.36 -0.41
N MET A 207 18.16 0.31 -1.71
CA MET A 207 18.35 1.49 -2.55
C MET A 207 17.03 1.91 -3.19
N LEU A 208 16.61 3.16 -2.98
CA LEU A 208 15.43 3.72 -3.65
C LEU A 208 15.73 3.90 -5.14
N LEU A 209 14.96 3.22 -5.99
CA LEU A 209 15.03 3.33 -7.45
C LEU A 209 14.11 4.42 -7.99
N GLN A 210 12.86 4.42 -7.52
CA GLN A 210 11.80 5.28 -8.04
C GLN A 210 10.79 5.60 -6.96
N LYS A 211 10.19 6.77 -7.06
CA LYS A 211 8.98 7.16 -6.31
C LYS A 211 8.03 7.91 -7.23
N GLN A 212 6.73 7.75 -7.02
CA GLN A 212 5.72 8.43 -7.83
C GLN A 212 4.51 8.83 -6.96
N PRO A 213 3.86 9.95 -7.24
CA PRO A 213 2.66 10.35 -6.52
C PRO A 213 1.48 9.44 -6.89
N ILE A 214 0.67 9.14 -5.89
CA ILE A 214 -0.62 8.45 -6.01
C ILE A 214 -1.66 9.34 -5.32
N GLY A 215 -2.58 9.90 -6.08
CA GLY A 215 -3.57 10.82 -5.54
C GLY A 215 -3.05 12.24 -5.33
N LEU A 216 -2.24 12.75 -6.26
CA LEU A 216 -1.89 14.18 -6.32
C LEU A 216 -3.09 15.00 -6.85
N PHE A 217 -3.70 14.54 -7.94
CA PHE A 217 -4.91 15.09 -8.53
C PHE A 217 -6.15 14.23 -8.27
N ILE A 218 -6.00 12.91 -8.22
CA ILE A 218 -7.04 11.98 -7.76
C ILE A 218 -7.27 12.24 -6.27
N PRO A 219 -8.52 12.47 -5.83
CA PRO A 219 -8.80 12.84 -4.44
C PRO A 219 -8.59 11.67 -3.46
N PRO A 220 -8.49 11.96 -2.15
CA PRO A 220 -8.58 10.93 -1.11
C PRO A 220 -9.97 10.24 -1.12
N SER A 221 -10.01 8.96 -0.75
CA SER A 221 -11.21 8.10 -0.81
C SER A 221 -12.42 8.63 -0.01
N TYR A 222 -12.20 9.35 1.09
CA TYR A 222 -13.30 9.95 1.87
C TYR A 222 -14.05 11.08 1.13
N LEU A 223 -13.65 11.42 -0.09
CA LEU A 223 -14.35 12.36 -0.97
C LEU A 223 -15.18 11.64 -2.05
N GLU A 224 -15.33 10.32 -1.97
CA GLU A 224 -16.05 9.46 -2.94
C GLU A 224 -17.43 10.02 -3.30
N GLU A 225 -18.24 10.38 -2.31
CA GLU A 225 -19.60 10.92 -2.51
C GLU A 225 -19.69 12.09 -3.49
N ARG A 226 -18.58 12.85 -3.68
CA ARG A 226 -18.51 13.99 -4.60
C ARG A 226 -18.27 13.59 -6.05
N PHE A 227 -17.97 12.31 -6.28
CA PHE A 227 -17.66 11.78 -7.60
C PHE A 227 -18.65 10.70 -8.01
N THR A 228 -19.56 10.29 -7.13
CA THR A 228 -20.64 9.37 -7.46
C THR A 228 -21.48 9.96 -8.59
N GLY A 229 -21.53 9.25 -9.72
CA GLY A 229 -22.22 9.72 -10.95
C GLY A 229 -21.45 10.73 -11.80
N ASP A 230 -20.20 11.08 -11.46
CA ASP A 230 -19.35 12.00 -12.23
C ASP A 230 -18.00 11.37 -12.60
N GLU A 231 -18.05 10.24 -13.27
CA GLU A 231 -16.87 9.49 -13.75
C GLU A 231 -16.01 10.34 -14.70
N ILE A 232 -16.64 11.19 -15.54
CA ILE A 232 -15.93 12.07 -16.48
C ILE A 232 -14.99 13.03 -15.73
N LYS A 233 -15.44 13.56 -14.61
CA LYS A 233 -14.62 14.45 -13.78
C LYS A 233 -13.42 13.69 -13.19
N LEU A 234 -13.62 12.46 -12.72
CA LEU A 234 -12.54 11.63 -12.19
C LEU A 234 -11.53 11.30 -13.30
N GLU A 235 -11.97 10.91 -14.50
CA GLU A 235 -11.09 10.67 -15.63
C GLU A 235 -10.22 11.89 -15.99
N ARG A 236 -10.80 13.10 -15.93
CA ARG A 236 -10.03 14.35 -16.14
C ARG A 236 -8.93 14.51 -15.09
N LEU A 237 -9.18 14.11 -13.85
CA LEU A 237 -8.18 14.15 -12.79
C LEU A 237 -7.12 13.07 -12.97
N GLU A 238 -7.48 11.87 -13.41
CA GLU A 238 -6.54 10.82 -13.79
C GLU A 238 -5.60 11.28 -14.91
N LYS A 239 -6.15 11.88 -15.98
CA LYS A 239 -5.35 12.45 -17.09
C LYS A 239 -4.41 13.55 -16.62
N LYS A 240 -4.84 14.40 -15.67
CA LYS A 240 -3.96 15.41 -15.05
C LYS A 240 -2.86 14.76 -14.23
N GLU A 241 -3.18 13.74 -13.47
CA GLU A 241 -2.19 12.99 -12.68
C GLU A 241 -1.16 12.30 -13.58
N ASP A 242 -1.58 11.74 -14.70
CA ASP A 242 -0.69 11.14 -15.69
C ASP A 242 0.24 12.16 -16.34
N LYS A 243 -0.26 13.36 -16.64
CA LYS A 243 0.50 14.41 -17.32
C LYS A 243 1.46 15.17 -16.39
N PHE A 244 1.03 15.44 -15.15
CA PHE A 244 1.74 16.35 -14.24
C PHE A 244 2.27 15.67 -12.98
N GLY A 245 1.88 14.42 -12.72
CA GLY A 245 2.32 13.64 -11.54
C GLY A 245 3.75 13.17 -11.69
N SER A 246 4.71 14.06 -11.42
CA SER A 246 6.14 13.74 -11.46
C SER A 246 6.67 13.24 -10.10
N SER A 247 7.81 12.54 -10.12
CA SER A 247 8.49 12.03 -8.94
C SER A 247 8.79 13.11 -7.88
N SER A 248 9.09 14.35 -8.30
CA SER A 248 9.32 15.49 -7.41
C SER A 248 8.10 15.86 -6.58
N LEU A 249 6.90 15.57 -7.06
CA LEU A 249 5.62 15.88 -6.41
C LEU A 249 5.11 14.78 -5.49
N SER A 250 5.84 13.67 -5.34
CA SER A 250 5.44 12.54 -4.48
C SER A 250 5.17 12.93 -3.02
N SER A 251 5.85 13.97 -2.52
CA SER A 251 5.67 14.44 -1.14
C SER A 251 4.34 15.18 -0.90
N PHE A 252 3.59 15.53 -1.95
CA PHE A 252 2.39 16.37 -1.89
C PHE A 252 1.09 15.61 -2.20
N ALA A 253 1.21 14.34 -2.56
CA ALA A 253 0.09 13.47 -2.88
C ALA A 253 -0.53 12.83 -1.63
N ASP A 254 -1.71 12.27 -1.79
CA ASP A 254 -2.39 11.50 -0.75
C ASP A 254 -1.55 10.31 -0.30
N HIS A 255 -1.13 9.52 -1.28
CA HIS A 255 -0.15 8.44 -1.16
C HIS A 255 1.01 8.69 -2.14
N TYR A 256 2.06 7.93 -1.97
CA TYR A 256 3.10 7.76 -2.99
C TYR A 256 3.50 6.30 -3.05
N CYS A 257 3.84 5.81 -4.22
CA CYS A 257 4.55 4.55 -4.32
C CYS A 257 6.06 4.80 -4.30
N ALA A 258 6.78 3.85 -3.70
CA ALA A 258 8.25 3.81 -3.70
C ALA A 258 8.71 2.40 -4.06
N ILE A 259 9.67 2.35 -4.99
CA ILE A 259 10.27 1.12 -5.50
C ILE A 259 11.70 1.09 -5.03
N PHE A 260 12.04 0.05 -4.32
CA PHE A 260 13.38 -0.18 -3.82
C PHE A 260 13.95 -1.47 -4.40
N ARG A 261 15.27 -1.51 -4.54
CA ARG A 261 16.04 -2.71 -4.81
C ARG A 261 16.86 -3.05 -3.57
N LYS A 262 16.92 -4.33 -3.23
CA LYS A 262 17.82 -4.81 -2.19
C LYS A 262 19.26 -4.43 -2.53
N THR A 263 19.98 -3.82 -1.60
CA THR A 263 21.42 -3.61 -1.74
C THR A 263 22.11 -4.96 -1.61
N GLY A 264 23.01 -5.27 -2.53
CA GLY A 264 23.84 -6.48 -2.39
C GLY A 264 24.59 -6.41 -1.06
N THR A 265 24.54 -7.46 -0.27
CA THR A 265 25.59 -7.71 0.71
C THR A 265 26.85 -7.93 -0.10
N ASN A 266 27.84 -7.05 0.02
CA ASN A 266 29.20 -7.41 -0.38
C ASN A 266 29.56 -8.66 0.43
N GLU A 267 29.50 -9.85 -0.22
CA GLU A 267 30.16 -11.04 0.26
C GLU A 267 31.67 -10.85 0.11
#